data_1b426ba20b258f8b120191c93df83f4f
#
_entry.id   1b426ba20b258f8b120191c93df83f4f
#
_cell.length_a   1.000
_cell.length_b   1.000
_cell.length_c   1.000
_cell.angle_alpha   90.00
_cell.angle_beta   90.00
_cell.angle_gamma   90.00
#
_symmetry.space_group_name_H-M   'P 1'
#
loop_
_entity.id
_entity.type
_entity.pdbx_description
1 polymer ?
#
loop_
_entity_poly.entity_id
_entity_poly.type
_entity_poly.pdbx_seq_one_letter_code
_entity_poly.pdbx_strand_id
1 'polypeptide(L)'
;DYYDVVVVGSGLGGLTGANCLAKQGHSVLLLENHYQFGGLATWFKRAGGHIFDISLHGFPVGMIKSCRRYWTKEIADSIVQLKNIRFVNPQYDLRTTFDRMDFTNILHNTFKIARERVEEFYDHLRKMDYFAQDGRTIGDLLEEFFPGRDDVKRLLLEPISYANGSSFMDPAIAYGIVFTNFMRKGIYTFKDGTDSLIRKMVNELRSNGAELRRQCLVEKLITEERDDKSCVTGVIVNGKKIRCGAVLSNANLKNTIENMLGLSKLPKRFASQAKEVRLNSTSCQVYI
;
A
#
# COMPACT_ATOMS: atom_id res chain seq x y z
N ASP A 1 31.81 2.93 6.65
CA ASP A 1 30.92 3.97 6.09
C ASP A 1 29.97 4.46 7.20
N TYR A 2 29.59 5.72 7.14
CA TYR A 2 28.58 6.36 8.00
C TYR A 2 27.56 7.07 7.13
N TYR A 3 26.28 6.94 7.47
CA TYR A 3 25.16 7.65 6.83
C TYR A 3 24.32 8.34 7.91
N ASP A 4 23.70 9.47 7.55
CA ASP A 4 22.74 10.10 8.46
C ASP A 4 21.54 9.17 8.69
N VAL A 5 21.06 8.56 7.60
CA VAL A 5 19.91 7.63 7.67
C VAL A 5 20.15 6.40 6.79
N VAL A 6 19.91 5.23 7.37
CA VAL A 6 19.75 3.97 6.62
C VAL A 6 18.26 3.67 6.47
N VAL A 7 17.81 3.47 5.23
CA VAL A 7 16.43 3.07 4.91
C VAL A 7 16.41 1.57 4.58
N VAL A 8 15.60 0.81 5.30
CA VAL A 8 15.48 -0.65 5.14
C VAL A 8 14.22 -0.98 4.35
N GLY A 9 14.40 -1.51 3.15
CA GLY A 9 13.34 -1.89 2.23
C GLY A 9 12.95 -0.77 1.26
N SER A 10 12.87 -1.13 -0.02
CA SER A 10 12.59 -0.23 -1.14
C SER A 10 11.12 -0.26 -1.62
N GLY A 11 10.18 -0.67 -0.78
CA GLY A 11 8.77 -0.45 -1.09
C GLY A 11 8.46 1.04 -1.28
N LEU A 12 7.29 1.39 -1.80
CA LEU A 12 6.93 2.78 -2.10
C LEU A 12 7.14 3.74 -0.91
N GLY A 13 6.85 3.30 0.31
CA GLY A 13 7.09 4.07 1.53
C GLY A 13 8.57 4.31 1.79
N GLY A 14 9.43 3.29 1.65
CA GLY A 14 10.87 3.38 1.82
C GLY A 14 11.52 4.28 0.77
N LEU A 15 11.16 4.09 -0.52
CA LEU A 15 11.61 4.98 -1.60
C LEU A 15 11.21 6.43 -1.34
N THR A 16 9.96 6.68 -0.93
CA THR A 16 9.47 8.04 -0.66
C THR A 16 10.16 8.67 0.54
N GLY A 17 10.31 7.93 1.65
CA GLY A 17 11.03 8.40 2.83
C GLY A 17 12.50 8.73 2.53
N ALA A 18 13.18 7.83 1.82
CA ALA A 18 14.55 8.05 1.38
C ALA A 18 14.68 9.31 0.50
N ASN A 19 13.74 9.51 -0.44
CA ASN A 19 13.75 10.67 -1.32
C ASN A 19 13.52 11.98 -0.57
N CYS A 20 12.60 11.99 0.39
CA CYS A 20 12.36 13.16 1.24
C CYS A 20 13.60 13.55 2.05
N LEU A 21 14.30 12.56 2.61
CA LEU A 21 15.52 12.77 3.39
C LEU A 21 16.68 13.25 2.51
N ALA A 22 16.90 12.61 1.35
CA ALA A 22 17.94 13.00 0.41
C ALA A 22 17.72 14.42 -0.11
N LYS A 23 16.48 14.83 -0.43
CA LYS A 23 16.15 16.21 -0.83
C LYS A 23 16.43 17.26 0.26
N GLN A 24 16.51 16.84 1.52
CA GLN A 24 16.87 17.71 2.64
C GLN A 24 18.38 17.73 2.93
N GLY A 25 19.19 17.06 2.10
CA GLY A 25 20.63 17.05 2.20
C GLY A 25 21.22 15.98 3.13
N HIS A 26 20.40 15.06 3.64
CA HIS A 26 20.90 13.94 4.44
C HIS A 26 21.63 12.92 3.55
N SER A 27 22.72 12.36 4.06
CA SER A 27 23.37 11.19 3.47
C SER A 27 22.52 9.95 3.73
N VAL A 28 21.92 9.39 2.67
CA VAL A 28 20.93 8.29 2.76
C VAL A 28 21.47 7.06 2.07
N LEU A 29 21.44 5.91 2.77
CA LEU A 29 21.64 4.59 2.21
C LEU A 29 20.34 3.81 2.24
N LEU A 30 19.82 3.41 1.07
CA LEU A 30 18.65 2.52 0.96
C LEU A 30 19.11 1.09 0.66
N LEU A 31 18.67 0.15 1.50
CA LEU A 31 19.01 -1.26 1.42
C LEU A 31 17.78 -2.10 1.06
N GLU A 32 17.89 -2.90 0.01
CA GLU A 32 16.83 -3.79 -0.47
C GLU A 32 17.36 -5.23 -0.52
N ASN A 33 16.58 -6.16 0.05
CA ASN A 33 16.95 -7.57 0.04
C ASN A 33 16.73 -8.25 -1.33
N HIS A 34 15.71 -7.81 -2.06
CA HIS A 34 15.37 -8.35 -3.37
C HIS A 34 16.34 -7.89 -4.46
N TYR A 35 16.37 -8.59 -5.60
CA TYR A 35 17.15 -8.17 -6.77
C TYR A 35 16.52 -6.98 -7.53
N GLN A 36 15.27 -6.62 -7.23
CA GLN A 36 14.56 -5.45 -7.75
C GLN A 36 14.17 -4.51 -6.64
N PHE A 37 14.14 -3.20 -6.92
CA PHE A 37 13.50 -2.21 -6.07
C PHE A 37 11.98 -2.21 -6.27
N GLY A 38 11.22 -1.65 -5.31
CA GLY A 38 9.79 -1.43 -5.41
C GLY A 38 8.96 -2.17 -4.36
N GLY A 39 9.54 -3.16 -3.67
CA GLY A 39 8.81 -3.98 -2.71
C GLY A 39 7.69 -4.76 -3.39
N LEU A 40 6.44 -4.59 -2.94
CA LEU A 40 5.27 -5.20 -3.61
C LEU A 40 4.89 -4.50 -4.92
N ALA A 41 5.27 -3.23 -5.12
CA ALA A 41 5.14 -2.53 -6.40
C ALA A 41 6.26 -2.99 -7.35
N THR A 42 6.23 -4.24 -7.75
CA THR A 42 7.24 -4.90 -8.58
C THR A 42 6.57 -5.67 -9.73
N TRP A 43 7.39 -6.28 -10.56
CA TRP A 43 6.96 -6.97 -11.79
C TRP A 43 7.85 -8.16 -12.09
N PHE A 44 7.43 -8.97 -13.05
CA PHE A 44 8.25 -10.01 -13.63
C PHE A 44 8.16 -9.99 -15.16
N LYS A 45 9.16 -10.58 -15.82
CA LYS A 45 9.23 -10.68 -17.27
C LYS A 45 8.98 -12.10 -17.75
N ARG A 46 8.38 -12.23 -18.94
CA ARG A 46 8.21 -13.48 -19.66
C ARG A 46 8.78 -13.38 -21.06
N ALA A 47 8.85 -14.51 -21.78
CA ALA A 47 9.29 -14.58 -23.17
C ALA A 47 8.52 -13.56 -24.02
N GLY A 48 9.17 -13.03 -25.06
CA GLY A 48 8.58 -11.98 -25.91
C GLY A 48 8.67 -10.56 -25.32
N GLY A 49 9.32 -10.37 -24.15
CA GLY A 49 9.49 -9.05 -23.53
C GLY A 49 8.29 -8.57 -22.73
N HIS A 50 7.28 -9.42 -22.54
CA HIS A 50 6.09 -9.09 -21.76
C HIS A 50 6.43 -8.84 -20.29
N ILE A 51 5.90 -7.75 -19.72
CA ILE A 51 6.04 -7.36 -18.33
C ILE A 51 4.68 -7.47 -17.65
N PHE A 52 4.66 -8.12 -16.49
CA PHE A 52 3.48 -8.33 -15.67
C PHE A 52 3.69 -7.71 -14.30
N ASP A 53 2.82 -6.82 -13.90
CA ASP A 53 2.83 -6.23 -12.57
C ASP A 53 2.37 -7.26 -11.53
N ILE A 54 3.10 -7.42 -10.44
CA ILE A 54 2.74 -8.34 -9.35
C ILE A 54 1.65 -7.74 -8.48
N SER A 55 1.66 -6.42 -8.30
CA SER A 55 0.73 -5.66 -7.47
C SER A 55 0.62 -4.24 -8.01
N LEU A 56 -0.12 -3.37 -7.34
CA LEU A 56 -0.33 -1.97 -7.73
C LEU A 56 -1.05 -1.82 -9.09
N HIS A 57 -2.01 -2.70 -9.36
CA HIS A 57 -2.78 -2.68 -10.60
C HIS A 57 -3.74 -1.48 -10.71
N GLY A 58 -4.12 -0.92 -9.55
CA GLY A 58 -4.99 0.25 -9.48
C GLY A 58 -4.94 0.92 -8.12
N PHE A 59 -5.13 2.24 -8.10
CA PHE A 59 -5.09 3.05 -6.89
C PHE A 59 -6.01 4.28 -7.01
N PRO A 60 -6.42 4.89 -5.88
CA PRO A 60 -7.27 6.07 -5.90
C PRO A 60 -6.51 7.33 -6.33
N VAL A 61 -7.23 8.36 -6.76
CA VAL A 61 -6.72 9.65 -7.25
C VAL A 61 -5.70 10.34 -6.33
N GLY A 62 -5.71 10.03 -5.04
CA GLY A 62 -4.79 10.60 -4.06
C GLY A 62 -3.31 10.40 -4.39
N MET A 63 -2.97 9.36 -5.14
CA MET A 63 -1.60 9.09 -5.59
C MET A 63 -1.01 10.24 -6.41
N ILE A 64 -1.80 10.92 -7.25
CA ILE A 64 -1.36 12.08 -8.03
C ILE A 64 -0.85 13.18 -7.10
N LYS A 65 -1.59 13.48 -6.03
CA LYS A 65 -1.21 14.50 -5.04
C LYS A 65 0.07 14.10 -4.31
N SER A 66 0.19 12.84 -3.92
CA SER A 66 1.39 12.30 -3.27
C SER A 66 2.61 12.37 -4.19
N CYS A 67 2.46 12.01 -5.46
CA CYS A 67 3.56 12.09 -6.42
C CYS A 67 3.98 13.55 -6.67
N ARG A 68 3.05 14.49 -6.77
CA ARG A 68 3.37 15.94 -6.91
C ARG A 68 4.10 16.49 -5.69
N ARG A 69 3.76 16.03 -4.50
CA ARG A 69 4.33 16.52 -3.24
C ARG A 69 5.72 15.96 -2.97
N TYR A 70 5.91 14.67 -3.18
CA TYR A 70 7.11 13.96 -2.70
C TYR A 70 8.07 13.58 -3.83
N TRP A 71 7.61 13.59 -5.07
CA TRP A 71 8.38 13.18 -6.24
C TRP A 71 8.51 14.30 -7.27
N THR A 72 8.15 14.03 -8.52
CA THR A 72 8.23 14.99 -9.61
C THR A 72 6.89 15.15 -10.32
N LYS A 73 6.75 16.27 -11.06
CA LYS A 73 5.61 16.48 -11.94
C LYS A 73 5.52 15.39 -13.01
N GLU A 74 6.66 14.94 -13.55
CA GLU A 74 6.70 13.88 -14.56
C GLU A 74 6.09 12.57 -14.05
N ILE A 75 6.46 12.13 -12.82
CA ILE A 75 5.88 10.93 -12.21
C ILE A 75 4.38 11.12 -12.00
N ALA A 76 3.93 12.28 -11.52
CA ALA A 76 2.51 12.55 -11.30
C ALA A 76 1.72 12.57 -12.61
N ASP A 77 2.27 13.12 -13.68
CA ASP A 77 1.62 13.22 -14.99
C ASP A 77 1.59 11.86 -15.75
N SER A 78 2.37 10.87 -15.32
CA SER A 78 2.27 9.50 -15.82
C SER A 78 1.07 8.73 -15.28
N ILE A 79 0.34 9.27 -14.29
CA ILE A 79 -0.84 8.65 -13.70
C ILE A 79 -2.05 8.93 -14.60
N VAL A 80 -2.72 7.86 -15.03
CA VAL A 80 -3.88 7.90 -15.92
C VAL A 80 -5.07 7.18 -15.29
N GLN A 81 -6.29 7.68 -15.57
CA GLN A 81 -7.51 7.04 -15.10
C GLN A 81 -7.85 5.81 -15.96
N LEU A 82 -8.23 4.72 -15.31
CA LEU A 82 -8.83 3.57 -15.95
C LEU A 82 -10.31 3.87 -16.24
N LYS A 83 -10.67 3.96 -17.51
CA LYS A 83 -12.04 4.33 -17.94
C LYS A 83 -12.88 3.16 -18.43
N ASN A 84 -12.30 1.97 -18.54
CA ASN A 84 -12.98 0.80 -19.09
C ASN A 84 -12.59 -0.45 -18.28
N ILE A 85 -13.01 -0.46 -17.03
CA ILE A 85 -12.79 -1.59 -16.12
C ILE A 85 -13.91 -2.59 -16.38
N ARG A 86 -13.57 -3.85 -16.59
CA ARG A 86 -14.53 -4.94 -16.80
C ARG A 86 -14.48 -5.91 -15.64
N PHE A 87 -15.62 -6.12 -15.01
CA PHE A 87 -15.82 -7.17 -14.01
C PHE A 87 -16.59 -8.32 -14.67
N VAL A 88 -15.99 -9.50 -14.68
CA VAL A 88 -16.57 -10.71 -15.26
C VAL A 88 -16.57 -11.82 -14.24
N ASN A 89 -17.73 -12.36 -13.95
CA ASN A 89 -17.90 -13.56 -13.17
C ASN A 89 -19.19 -14.30 -13.64
N PRO A 90 -19.53 -15.49 -13.13
CA PRO A 90 -20.74 -16.21 -13.54
C PRO A 90 -22.06 -15.47 -13.32
N GLN A 91 -22.09 -14.41 -12.48
CA GLN A 91 -23.30 -13.67 -12.16
C GLN A 91 -23.49 -12.41 -13.01
N TYR A 92 -22.39 -11.79 -13.48
CA TYR A 92 -22.46 -10.58 -14.29
C TYR A 92 -21.20 -10.37 -15.16
N ASP A 93 -21.39 -9.60 -16.22
CA ASP A 93 -20.34 -9.03 -17.08
C ASP A 93 -20.61 -7.53 -17.19
N LEU A 94 -19.85 -6.73 -16.46
CA LEU A 94 -20.08 -5.30 -16.31
C LEU A 94 -18.87 -4.50 -16.73
N ARG A 95 -19.11 -3.34 -17.35
CA ARG A 95 -18.10 -2.32 -17.64
C ARG A 95 -18.39 -1.08 -16.82
N THR A 96 -17.36 -0.50 -16.23
CA THR A 96 -17.48 0.64 -15.32
C THR A 96 -16.27 1.56 -15.38
N THR A 97 -16.47 2.84 -15.14
CA THR A 97 -15.43 3.82 -14.83
C THR A 97 -15.07 3.79 -13.35
N PHE A 98 -15.81 3.05 -12.56
CA PHE A 98 -15.69 2.95 -11.10
C PHE A 98 -15.78 4.31 -10.39
N ASP A 99 -16.55 5.23 -10.91
CA ASP A 99 -16.94 6.44 -10.18
C ASP A 99 -18.33 6.31 -9.57
N ARG A 100 -18.66 7.21 -8.64
CA ARG A 100 -19.91 7.16 -7.87
C ARG A 100 -21.14 7.13 -8.77
N MET A 101 -21.19 7.97 -9.79
CA MET A 101 -22.37 8.11 -10.65
C MET A 101 -22.59 6.85 -11.50
N ASP A 102 -21.51 6.37 -12.12
CA ASP A 102 -21.55 5.17 -12.95
C ASP A 102 -21.93 3.94 -12.13
N PHE A 103 -21.32 3.77 -10.96
CA PHE A 103 -21.59 2.65 -10.09
C PHE A 103 -23.01 2.70 -9.48
N THR A 104 -23.54 3.90 -9.16
CA THR A 104 -24.93 4.10 -8.79
C THR A 104 -25.88 3.67 -9.91
N ASN A 105 -25.56 4.00 -11.17
CA ASN A 105 -26.35 3.58 -12.32
C ASN A 105 -26.35 2.05 -12.50
N ILE A 106 -25.22 1.39 -12.30
CA ILE A 106 -25.12 -0.06 -12.34
C ILE A 106 -26.02 -0.69 -11.25
N LEU A 107 -25.89 -0.25 -10.00
CA LEU A 107 -26.70 -0.74 -8.89
C LEU A 107 -28.20 -0.53 -9.14
N HIS A 108 -28.59 0.63 -9.68
CA HIS A 108 -30.00 0.92 -9.96
C HIS A 108 -30.51 0.16 -11.18
N ASN A 109 -29.83 0.25 -12.34
CA ASN A 109 -30.34 -0.27 -13.60
C ASN A 109 -30.20 -1.78 -13.73
N THR A 110 -29.09 -2.34 -13.25
CA THR A 110 -28.79 -3.78 -13.37
C THR A 110 -29.32 -4.55 -12.17
N PHE A 111 -29.01 -4.09 -10.95
CA PHE A 111 -29.35 -4.77 -9.72
C PHE A 111 -30.67 -4.33 -9.10
N LYS A 112 -31.38 -3.35 -9.68
CA LYS A 112 -32.69 -2.87 -9.25
C LYS A 112 -32.71 -2.33 -7.82
N ILE A 113 -31.63 -1.74 -7.35
CA ILE A 113 -31.57 -1.06 -6.05
C ILE A 113 -32.09 0.36 -6.22
N ALA A 114 -32.94 0.81 -5.29
CA ALA A 114 -33.44 2.19 -5.26
C ALA A 114 -32.25 3.18 -5.13
N ARG A 115 -32.28 4.27 -5.89
CA ARG A 115 -31.19 5.28 -5.87
C ARG A 115 -30.98 5.86 -4.49
N GLU A 116 -32.08 6.11 -3.78
CA GLU A 116 -32.09 6.63 -2.41
C GLU A 116 -31.29 5.71 -1.48
N ARG A 117 -31.45 4.39 -1.61
CA ARG A 117 -30.73 3.40 -0.81
C ARG A 117 -29.23 3.39 -1.11
N VAL A 118 -28.85 3.56 -2.37
CA VAL A 118 -27.45 3.67 -2.78
C VAL A 118 -26.81 4.94 -2.22
N GLU A 119 -27.52 6.06 -2.27
CA GLU A 119 -27.04 7.33 -1.72
C GLU A 119 -26.93 7.29 -0.19
N GLU A 120 -27.89 6.68 0.51
CA GLU A 120 -27.81 6.43 1.95
C GLU A 120 -26.56 5.63 2.32
N PHE A 121 -26.25 4.57 1.57
CA PHE A 121 -25.06 3.77 1.77
C PHE A 121 -23.77 4.59 1.59
N TYR A 122 -23.65 5.35 0.50
CA TYR A 122 -22.48 6.19 0.28
C TYR A 122 -22.32 7.29 1.34
N ASP A 123 -23.43 7.88 1.76
CA ASP A 123 -23.41 8.90 2.81
C ASP A 123 -23.03 8.31 4.18
N HIS A 124 -23.47 7.09 4.48
CA HIS A 124 -23.05 6.37 5.67
C HIS A 124 -21.55 6.14 5.66
N LEU A 125 -20.99 5.57 4.57
CA LEU A 125 -19.56 5.33 4.45
C LEU A 125 -18.74 6.62 4.62
N ARG A 126 -19.21 7.73 4.08
CA ARG A 126 -18.52 9.02 4.15
C ARG A 126 -18.53 9.64 5.54
N LYS A 127 -19.54 9.32 6.35
CA LYS A 127 -19.72 9.82 7.72
C LYS A 127 -19.12 8.92 8.79
N MET A 128 -18.58 7.75 8.43
CA MET A 128 -17.95 6.85 9.39
C MET A 128 -16.80 7.55 10.12
N ASP A 129 -16.80 7.43 11.45
CA ASP A 129 -15.66 7.87 12.26
C ASP A 129 -14.54 6.83 12.17
N TYR A 130 -13.49 7.17 11.44
CA TYR A 130 -12.35 6.28 11.21
C TYR A 130 -11.49 6.00 12.45
N PHE A 131 -11.75 6.69 13.55
CA PHE A 131 -11.09 6.45 14.84
C PHE A 131 -11.98 5.70 15.82
N ALA A 132 -13.27 5.49 15.50
CA ALA A 132 -14.16 4.69 16.32
C ALA A 132 -13.73 3.22 16.28
N GLN A 133 -13.73 2.58 17.44
CA GLN A 133 -13.58 1.13 17.54
C GLN A 133 -14.97 0.46 17.33
N ASP A 134 -15.47 0.59 16.11
CA ASP A 134 -16.68 -0.12 15.68
C ASP A 134 -16.29 -1.54 15.31
N GLY A 135 -16.76 -2.51 16.06
CA GLY A 135 -16.48 -3.93 15.84
C GLY A 135 -17.23 -4.54 14.63
N ARG A 136 -17.98 -3.75 13.86
CA ARG A 136 -18.75 -4.24 12.70
C ARG A 136 -17.82 -4.75 11.60
N THR A 137 -18.25 -5.86 10.99
CA THR A 137 -17.61 -6.42 9.81
C THR A 137 -18.17 -5.79 8.52
N ILE A 138 -17.47 -6.00 7.39
CA ILE A 138 -17.99 -5.65 6.05
C ILE A 138 -19.32 -6.38 5.80
N GLY A 139 -19.43 -7.65 6.22
CA GLY A 139 -20.65 -8.44 6.08
C GLY A 139 -21.83 -7.80 6.80
N ASP A 140 -21.65 -7.38 8.06
CA ASP A 140 -22.69 -6.70 8.85
C ASP A 140 -23.14 -5.40 8.18
N LEU A 141 -22.19 -4.58 7.73
CA LEU A 141 -22.46 -3.33 7.05
C LEU A 141 -23.28 -3.56 5.76
N LEU A 142 -22.85 -4.49 4.93
CA LEU A 142 -23.53 -4.74 3.65
C LEU A 142 -24.87 -5.42 3.83
N GLU A 143 -25.06 -6.24 4.88
CA GLU A 143 -26.36 -6.82 5.22
C GLU A 143 -27.36 -5.76 5.70
N GLU A 144 -26.90 -4.76 6.47
CA GLU A 144 -27.73 -3.63 6.92
C GLU A 144 -28.31 -2.84 5.75
N PHE A 145 -27.49 -2.55 4.73
CA PHE A 145 -27.93 -1.75 3.58
C PHE A 145 -28.59 -2.57 2.46
N PHE A 146 -28.21 -3.82 2.28
CA PHE A 146 -28.65 -4.68 1.19
C PHE A 146 -29.07 -6.08 1.69
N PRO A 147 -30.09 -6.16 2.58
CA PRO A 147 -30.48 -7.41 3.21
C PRO A 147 -30.90 -8.46 2.17
N GLY A 148 -30.37 -9.67 2.30
CA GLY A 148 -30.68 -10.79 1.40
C GLY A 148 -30.21 -10.62 -0.05
N ARG A 149 -29.42 -9.57 -0.36
CA ARG A 149 -28.93 -9.29 -1.73
C ARG A 149 -27.46 -9.69 -1.86
N ASP A 150 -27.21 -10.99 -1.89
CA ASP A 150 -25.86 -11.54 -2.01
C ASP A 150 -25.17 -11.15 -3.32
N ASP A 151 -25.93 -10.97 -4.40
CA ASP A 151 -25.45 -10.46 -5.68
C ASP A 151 -24.85 -9.05 -5.55
N VAL A 152 -25.55 -8.15 -4.86
CA VAL A 152 -25.12 -6.77 -4.61
C VAL A 152 -23.94 -6.74 -3.64
N LYS A 153 -24.00 -7.51 -2.56
CA LYS A 153 -22.91 -7.58 -1.56
C LYS A 153 -21.60 -8.06 -2.19
N ARG A 154 -21.67 -9.06 -3.08
CA ARG A 154 -20.50 -9.52 -3.84
C ARG A 154 -19.96 -8.44 -4.79
N LEU A 155 -20.83 -7.78 -5.56
CA LEU A 155 -20.42 -6.69 -6.44
C LEU A 155 -19.70 -5.57 -5.68
N LEU A 156 -20.21 -5.21 -4.49
CA LEU A 156 -19.62 -4.15 -3.67
C LEU A 156 -18.30 -4.56 -3.02
N LEU A 157 -18.14 -5.82 -2.64
CA LEU A 157 -16.92 -6.32 -2.01
C LEU A 157 -15.81 -6.64 -3.04
N GLU A 158 -16.14 -7.20 -4.20
CA GLU A 158 -15.18 -7.78 -5.16
C GLU A 158 -14.05 -6.80 -5.56
N PRO A 159 -14.31 -5.53 -5.90
CA PRO A 159 -13.25 -4.59 -6.24
C PRO A 159 -12.29 -4.31 -5.07
N ILE A 160 -12.79 -4.37 -3.86
CA ILE A 160 -12.01 -4.12 -2.65
C ILE A 160 -11.21 -5.36 -2.27
N SER A 161 -11.79 -6.55 -2.42
CA SER A 161 -11.08 -7.82 -2.27
C SER A 161 -9.89 -7.90 -3.24
N TYR A 162 -10.09 -7.49 -4.50
CA TYR A 162 -9.03 -7.41 -5.48
C TYR A 162 -7.94 -6.40 -5.10
N ALA A 163 -8.33 -5.24 -4.56
CA ALA A 163 -7.40 -4.17 -4.22
C ALA A 163 -6.54 -4.47 -2.98
N ASN A 164 -7.10 -5.13 -1.95
CA ASN A 164 -6.43 -5.30 -0.65
C ASN A 164 -6.66 -6.66 0.03
N GLY A 165 -7.33 -7.61 -0.63
CA GLY A 165 -7.60 -8.92 -0.07
C GLY A 165 -8.72 -8.96 0.99
N SER A 166 -9.55 -7.92 1.09
CA SER A 166 -10.65 -7.87 2.07
C SER A 166 -11.68 -8.97 1.85
N SER A 167 -12.24 -9.45 2.95
CA SER A 167 -13.34 -10.41 3.04
C SER A 167 -14.52 -9.82 3.81
N PHE A 168 -15.68 -10.49 3.83
CA PHE A 168 -16.81 -10.09 4.64
C PHE A 168 -16.54 -10.02 6.15
N MET A 169 -15.50 -10.71 6.63
CA MET A 169 -15.11 -10.75 8.04
C MET A 169 -14.16 -9.62 8.46
N ASP A 170 -13.70 -8.82 7.52
CA ASP A 170 -12.80 -7.71 7.82
C ASP A 170 -13.55 -6.47 8.33
N PRO A 171 -12.88 -5.54 9.03
CA PRO A 171 -13.54 -4.37 9.61
C PRO A 171 -14.21 -3.49 8.56
N ALA A 172 -15.48 -3.13 8.79
CA ALA A 172 -16.26 -2.24 7.93
C ALA A 172 -15.59 -0.88 7.70
N ILE A 173 -14.86 -0.39 8.70
CA ILE A 173 -14.16 0.90 8.62
C ILE A 173 -13.05 0.89 7.56
N ALA A 174 -12.29 -0.21 7.45
CA ALA A 174 -11.25 -0.35 6.43
C ALA A 174 -11.85 -0.35 5.01
N TYR A 175 -12.98 -1.05 4.85
CA TYR A 175 -13.76 -1.04 3.62
C TYR A 175 -14.24 0.36 3.26
N GLY A 176 -14.87 1.08 4.21
CA GLY A 176 -15.40 2.42 4.00
C GLY A 176 -14.33 3.40 3.51
N ILE A 177 -13.12 3.35 4.09
CA ILE A 177 -11.99 4.18 3.67
C ILE A 177 -11.62 3.88 2.21
N VAL A 178 -11.40 2.62 1.87
CA VAL A 178 -10.91 2.22 0.54
C VAL A 178 -11.98 2.47 -0.52
N PHE A 179 -13.21 2.01 -0.27
CA PHE A 179 -14.33 2.15 -1.19
C PHE A 179 -14.66 3.62 -1.48
N THR A 180 -14.75 4.46 -0.45
CA THR A 180 -15.03 5.90 -0.62
C THR A 180 -13.94 6.60 -1.44
N ASN A 181 -12.69 6.24 -1.25
CA ASN A 181 -11.59 6.81 -2.02
C ASN A 181 -11.65 6.44 -3.51
N PHE A 182 -12.00 5.20 -3.84
CA PHE A 182 -12.22 4.78 -5.22
C PHE A 182 -13.44 5.47 -5.84
N MET A 183 -14.58 5.46 -5.14
CA MET A 183 -15.83 6.06 -5.64
C MET A 183 -15.72 7.58 -5.89
N ARG A 184 -14.75 8.24 -5.29
CA ARG A 184 -14.60 9.70 -5.43
C ARG A 184 -14.28 10.14 -6.85
N LYS A 185 -13.36 9.44 -7.54
CA LYS A 185 -12.90 9.79 -8.90
C LYS A 185 -12.41 8.57 -9.70
N GLY A 186 -12.84 7.38 -9.36
CA GLY A 186 -12.45 6.16 -10.05
C GLY A 186 -11.06 5.65 -9.70
N ILE A 187 -10.58 4.71 -10.48
CA ILE A 187 -9.31 3.99 -10.33
C ILE A 187 -8.29 4.53 -11.32
N TYR A 188 -7.04 4.63 -10.88
CA TYR A 188 -5.91 5.13 -11.66
C TYR A 188 -4.80 4.09 -11.72
N THR A 189 -3.98 4.18 -12.75
CA THR A 189 -2.76 3.38 -12.92
C THR A 189 -1.64 4.23 -13.53
N PHE A 190 -0.44 3.66 -13.68
CA PHE A 190 0.66 4.32 -14.39
C PHE A 190 0.65 3.94 -15.87
N LYS A 191 0.75 4.91 -16.75
CA LYS A 191 0.69 4.76 -18.21
C LYS A 191 1.69 3.71 -18.73
N ASP A 192 2.90 3.72 -18.18
CA ASP A 192 4.02 2.89 -18.65
C ASP A 192 4.31 1.71 -17.70
N GLY A 193 3.37 1.37 -16.81
CA GLY A 193 3.50 0.25 -15.86
C GLY A 193 4.32 0.56 -14.62
N THR A 194 4.32 -0.39 -13.70
CA THR A 194 4.99 -0.27 -12.39
C THR A 194 6.52 -0.25 -12.53
N ASP A 195 7.08 -0.96 -13.50
CA ASP A 195 8.52 -0.99 -13.75
C ASP A 195 9.05 0.40 -14.14
N SER A 196 8.30 1.13 -14.97
CA SER A 196 8.65 2.50 -15.37
C SER A 196 8.56 3.45 -14.18
N LEU A 197 7.51 3.34 -13.36
CA LEU A 197 7.37 4.11 -12.12
C LEU A 197 8.60 3.94 -11.21
N ILE A 198 8.92 2.68 -10.86
CA ILE A 198 10.02 2.40 -9.93
C ILE A 198 11.35 2.86 -10.49
N ARG A 199 11.58 2.70 -11.80
CA ARG A 199 12.78 3.20 -12.47
C ARG A 199 12.91 4.73 -12.34
N LYS A 200 11.82 5.48 -12.58
CA LYS A 200 11.79 6.94 -12.40
C LYS A 200 12.07 7.35 -10.96
N MET A 201 11.44 6.67 -9.98
CA MET A 201 11.66 6.92 -8.55
C MET A 201 13.11 6.64 -8.14
N VAL A 202 13.68 5.55 -8.58
CA VAL A 202 15.10 5.20 -8.29
C VAL A 202 16.06 6.22 -8.90
N ASN A 203 15.80 6.67 -10.13
CA ASN A 203 16.64 7.68 -10.79
C ASN A 203 16.57 9.02 -10.07
N GLU A 204 15.38 9.47 -9.71
CA GLU A 204 15.18 10.69 -8.91
C GLU A 204 15.90 10.61 -7.55
N LEU A 205 15.79 9.49 -6.87
CA LEU A 205 16.44 9.28 -5.57
C LEU A 205 17.96 9.32 -5.69
N ARG A 206 18.54 8.73 -6.74
CA ARG A 206 19.98 8.81 -7.05
C ARG A 206 20.41 10.22 -7.39
N SER A 207 19.64 10.96 -8.18
CA SER A 207 19.96 12.34 -8.54
C SER A 207 19.97 13.27 -7.33
N ASN A 208 19.22 12.92 -6.26
CA ASN A 208 19.23 13.61 -4.97
C ASN A 208 20.35 13.13 -4.03
N GLY A 209 21.30 12.31 -4.52
CA GLY A 209 22.51 11.90 -3.79
C GLY A 209 22.33 10.67 -2.88
N ALA A 210 21.21 9.99 -2.90
CA ALA A 210 21.07 8.76 -2.12
C ALA A 210 21.82 7.57 -2.77
N GLU A 211 22.42 6.75 -1.93
CA GLU A 211 22.97 5.46 -2.33
C GLU A 211 21.94 4.35 -2.18
N LEU A 212 21.81 3.49 -3.20
CA LEU A 212 20.87 2.37 -3.20
C LEU A 212 21.60 1.07 -3.50
N ARG A 213 21.42 0.09 -2.62
CA ARG A 213 22.01 -1.26 -2.75
C ARG A 213 20.91 -2.31 -2.76
N ARG A 214 21.00 -3.27 -3.67
CA ARG A 214 20.12 -4.46 -3.77
C ARG A 214 20.84 -5.69 -3.29
N GLN A 215 20.07 -6.78 -3.04
CA GLN A 215 20.59 -8.04 -2.51
C GLN A 215 21.35 -7.83 -1.19
N CYS A 216 20.84 -6.92 -0.38
CA CYS A 216 21.38 -6.50 0.89
C CYS A 216 20.36 -6.80 2.00
N LEU A 217 20.50 -7.96 2.62
CA LEU A 217 19.66 -8.33 3.77
C LEU A 217 20.14 -7.57 5.01
N VAL A 218 19.27 -6.75 5.58
CA VAL A 218 19.47 -6.18 6.91
C VAL A 218 19.05 -7.23 7.94
N GLU A 219 20.04 -7.74 8.69
CA GLU A 219 19.85 -8.82 9.64
C GLU A 219 19.50 -8.29 11.03
N LYS A 220 20.15 -7.21 11.47
CA LYS A 220 19.97 -6.62 12.81
C LYS A 220 20.12 -5.10 12.80
N LEU A 221 19.44 -4.45 13.74
CA LEU A 221 19.70 -3.08 14.14
C LEU A 221 20.67 -3.08 15.31
N ILE A 222 21.69 -2.23 15.22
CA ILE A 222 22.68 -2.07 16.29
C ILE A 222 22.22 -0.95 17.19
N THR A 223 22.16 -1.22 18.50
CA THR A 223 21.78 -0.23 19.51
C THR A 223 22.87 -0.05 20.53
N GLU A 224 23.02 1.18 21.01
CA GLU A 224 23.90 1.56 22.13
C GLU A 224 23.05 2.31 23.17
N GLU A 225 23.38 2.10 24.44
CA GLU A 225 22.74 2.85 25.52
C GLU A 225 23.42 4.25 25.62
N ARG A 226 22.59 5.31 25.57
CA ARG A 226 23.00 6.71 25.73
C ARG A 226 21.98 7.43 26.60
N ASP A 227 22.42 8.02 27.67
CA ASP A 227 21.55 8.79 28.60
C ASP A 227 20.28 7.99 29.00
N ASP A 228 20.48 6.75 29.44
CA ASP A 228 19.40 5.79 29.80
C ASP A 228 18.40 5.48 28.69
N LYS A 229 18.77 5.72 27.42
CA LYS A 229 17.97 5.41 26.24
C LYS A 229 18.73 4.51 25.27
N SER A 230 18.02 3.52 24.73
CA SER A 230 18.56 2.67 23.67
C SER A 230 18.46 3.43 22.33
N CYS A 231 19.59 3.78 21.77
CA CYS A 231 19.73 4.53 20.51
C CYS A 231 20.22 3.61 19.40
N VAL A 232 19.59 3.66 18.23
CA VAL A 232 20.08 2.95 17.04
C VAL A 232 21.34 3.66 16.53
N THR A 233 22.42 2.91 16.29
CA THR A 233 23.71 3.44 15.83
C THR A 233 24.20 2.79 14.54
N GLY A 234 23.45 1.82 14.00
CA GLY A 234 23.81 1.16 12.76
C GLY A 234 22.95 -0.07 12.46
N VAL A 235 23.34 -0.76 11.40
CA VAL A 235 22.72 -1.99 10.93
C VAL A 235 23.78 -3.05 10.63
N ILE A 236 23.41 -4.33 10.68
CA ILE A 236 24.21 -5.45 10.14
C ILE A 236 23.59 -5.84 8.81
N VAL A 237 24.38 -5.84 7.76
CA VAL A 237 23.99 -6.13 6.38
C VAL A 237 24.92 -7.19 5.80
N ASN A 238 24.39 -8.36 5.47
CA ASN A 238 25.19 -9.47 4.94
C ASN A 238 26.46 -9.71 5.82
N GLY A 239 26.30 -9.74 7.13
CA GLY A 239 27.35 -9.92 8.13
C GLY A 239 28.28 -8.71 8.36
N LYS A 240 28.08 -7.58 7.67
CA LYS A 240 28.93 -6.38 7.81
C LYS A 240 28.18 -5.26 8.53
N LYS A 241 28.92 -4.54 9.40
CA LYS A 241 28.39 -3.38 10.12
C LYS A 241 28.45 -2.12 9.25
N ILE A 242 27.30 -1.39 9.18
CA ILE A 242 27.20 -0.04 8.63
C ILE A 242 26.70 0.87 9.74
N ARG A 243 27.39 1.98 10.00
CA ARG A 243 27.01 2.97 11.03
C ARG A 243 26.03 4.00 10.46
N CYS A 244 25.09 4.44 11.29
CA CYS A 244 24.18 5.52 10.92
C CYS A 244 23.65 6.27 12.14
N GLY A 245 23.13 7.48 11.90
CA GLY A 245 22.49 8.30 12.91
C GLY A 245 21.05 7.85 13.20
N ALA A 246 20.33 7.34 12.19
CA ALA A 246 18.98 6.84 12.32
C ALA A 246 18.67 5.71 11.32
N VAL A 247 17.62 4.96 11.60
CA VAL A 247 17.07 3.94 10.68
C VAL A 247 15.60 4.19 10.42
N LEU A 248 15.22 4.27 9.14
CA LEU A 248 13.84 4.22 8.68
C LEU A 248 13.53 2.81 8.16
N SER A 249 12.75 2.04 8.89
CA SER A 249 12.35 0.71 8.41
C SER A 249 11.04 0.75 7.65
N ASN A 250 11.08 0.34 6.39
CA ASN A 250 9.92 0.04 5.54
C ASN A 250 9.82 -1.48 5.28
N ALA A 251 10.50 -2.29 6.06
CA ALA A 251 10.37 -3.74 6.07
C ALA A 251 9.11 -4.16 6.86
N ASN A 252 8.83 -5.47 6.87
CA ASN A 252 7.74 -6.00 7.69
C ASN A 252 7.90 -5.59 9.16
N LEU A 253 6.83 -5.03 9.75
CA LEU A 253 6.85 -4.47 11.10
C LEU A 253 7.28 -5.51 12.15
N LYS A 254 6.70 -6.71 12.13
CA LYS A 254 7.05 -7.79 13.06
C LYS A 254 8.51 -8.18 12.91
N ASN A 255 8.98 -8.38 11.68
CA ASN A 255 10.38 -8.70 11.43
C ASN A 255 11.32 -7.61 11.94
N THR A 256 10.99 -6.34 11.73
CA THR A 256 11.76 -5.20 12.23
C THR A 256 11.85 -5.23 13.76
N ILE A 257 10.73 -5.44 14.45
CA ILE A 257 10.63 -5.34 15.90
C ILE A 257 11.15 -6.61 16.57
N GLU A 258 10.73 -7.79 16.11
CA GLU A 258 11.02 -9.06 16.76
C GLU A 258 12.42 -9.57 16.44
N ASN A 259 12.83 -9.50 15.17
CA ASN A 259 14.07 -10.13 14.70
C ASN A 259 15.22 -9.14 14.54
N MET A 260 14.99 -7.95 13.92
CA MET A 260 16.08 -7.01 13.69
C MET A 260 16.46 -6.23 14.95
N LEU A 261 15.46 -5.73 15.72
CA LEU A 261 15.70 -4.95 16.94
C LEU A 261 15.76 -5.83 18.19
N GLY A 262 14.81 -6.74 18.31
CA GLY A 262 14.59 -7.58 19.47
C GLY A 262 13.65 -6.96 20.50
N LEU A 263 12.66 -7.75 20.95
CA LEU A 263 11.60 -7.31 21.86
C LEU A 263 12.11 -6.81 23.21
N SER A 264 13.26 -7.34 23.68
CA SER A 264 13.87 -6.93 24.94
C SER A 264 14.38 -5.49 24.96
N LYS A 265 14.55 -4.87 23.80
CA LYS A 265 14.97 -3.46 23.63
C LYS A 265 13.82 -2.47 23.72
N LEU A 266 12.59 -2.95 23.85
CA LEU A 266 11.37 -2.14 23.78
C LEU A 266 10.63 -2.13 25.11
N PRO A 267 9.89 -1.05 25.44
CA PRO A 267 8.97 -1.06 26.57
C PRO A 267 7.98 -2.22 26.47
N LYS A 268 7.70 -2.89 27.59
CA LYS A 268 6.85 -4.10 27.65
C LYS A 268 5.50 -3.91 26.95
N ARG A 269 4.85 -2.76 27.18
CA ARG A 269 3.56 -2.42 26.53
C ARG A 269 3.66 -2.44 25.01
N PHE A 270 4.69 -1.81 24.45
CA PHE A 270 4.89 -1.76 22.99
C PHE A 270 5.25 -3.13 22.41
N ALA A 271 6.09 -3.89 23.11
CA ALA A 271 6.44 -5.26 22.71
C ALA A 271 5.20 -6.17 22.69
N SER A 272 4.28 -6.04 23.65
CA SER A 272 3.00 -6.77 23.66
C SER A 272 2.13 -6.39 22.45
N GLN A 273 1.93 -5.10 22.22
CA GLN A 273 1.15 -4.62 21.08
C GLN A 273 1.73 -5.08 19.74
N ALA A 274 3.06 -5.07 19.57
CA ALA A 274 3.71 -5.55 18.36
C ALA A 274 3.47 -7.03 18.08
N LYS A 275 3.43 -7.87 19.12
CA LYS A 275 3.09 -9.30 18.99
C LYS A 275 1.66 -9.54 18.53
N GLU A 276 0.72 -8.70 18.98
CA GLU A 276 -0.70 -8.80 18.67
C GLU A 276 -1.03 -8.32 17.24
N VAL A 277 -0.12 -7.59 16.58
CA VAL A 277 -0.35 -7.14 15.19
C VAL A 277 -0.65 -8.34 14.30
N ARG A 278 -1.85 -8.35 13.72
CA ARG A 278 -2.26 -9.35 12.73
C ARG A 278 -1.66 -9.01 11.37
N LEU A 279 -1.07 -9.99 10.71
CA LEU A 279 -0.64 -9.86 9.33
C LEU A 279 -1.86 -9.98 8.40
N ASN A 280 -1.85 -9.21 7.33
CA ASN A 280 -2.90 -9.26 6.30
C ASN A 280 -2.82 -10.55 5.49
N SER A 281 -3.91 -10.87 4.78
CA SER A 281 -3.98 -12.00 3.85
C SER A 281 -3.01 -11.80 2.68
N THR A 282 -2.52 -12.91 2.14
CA THR A 282 -1.71 -12.92 0.92
C THR A 282 -2.62 -13.09 -0.29
N SER A 283 -2.44 -12.26 -1.32
CA SER A 283 -3.11 -12.41 -2.61
C SER A 283 -2.26 -13.26 -3.55
N CYS A 284 -2.91 -14.13 -4.32
CA CYS A 284 -2.30 -14.86 -5.44
C CYS A 284 -2.99 -14.42 -6.72
N GLN A 285 -2.20 -14.06 -7.75
CA GLN A 285 -2.71 -13.66 -9.05
C GLN A 285 -2.19 -14.58 -10.13
N VAL A 286 -3.08 -14.99 -11.03
CA VAL A 286 -2.76 -15.83 -12.20
C VAL A 286 -2.94 -14.98 -13.45
N TYR A 287 -1.93 -15.00 -14.31
CA TYR A 287 -1.96 -14.40 -15.65
C TYR A 287 -2.12 -15.51 -16.68
N ILE A 288 -3.17 -15.44 -17.48
CA ILE A 288 -3.55 -16.43 -18.48
C ILE A 288 -3.35 -15.86 -19.88
#